data_40979e8c38c5a48b4feb174a448ab47a
#
_entry.id   40979e8c38c5a48b4feb174a448ab47a
#
_cell.length_a   1.000
_cell.length_b   1.000
_cell.length_c   1.000
_cell.angle_alpha   90.00
_cell.angle_beta   90.00
_cell.angle_gamma   90.00
#
_symmetry.space_group_name_H-M   'P 1'
#
loop_
_entity.id
_entity.type
_entity.pdbx_description
1 polymer ?
#
loop_
_entity_poly.entity_id
_entity_poly.type
_entity_poly.pdbx_seq_one_letter_code
_entity_poly.pdbx_strand_id
1 'polypeptide(L)'
;MKRIYLYFISCIMVVTGLCTSCDAQLEQMNPNKATEDTFWQTEADFELALTSCYTPLKNALNGGYYGTRGVMMRIARADEVEFRNDISDVFQACYFTNTNGNSLSQGMFYQFYNALYRTNSIMQKLEEKQGEFGEDFVNKVKAECLFIRGFYLFQLGKEFKNAPLRLTASQSPSTFPLEKSSQAEIWSQAEQDLLTAASLLPVKNDVIGKPTKGAAY
;
A
#
# COMPACT_ATOMS: atom_id res chain seq x y z
N MET A 1 -32.76 58.52 16.20
CA MET A 1 -31.44 57.84 16.03
C MET A 1 -31.27 56.63 16.97
N LYS A 2 -31.48 56.75 18.30
CA LYS A 2 -31.30 55.62 19.25
C LYS A 2 -32.12 54.35 18.93
N ARG A 3 -33.35 54.48 18.42
CA ARG A 3 -34.20 53.31 18.07
C ARG A 3 -33.68 52.54 16.84
N ILE A 4 -33.08 53.21 15.87
CA ILE A 4 -32.51 52.59 14.66
C ILE A 4 -31.29 51.77 15.03
N TYR A 5 -30.44 52.24 15.95
CA TYR A 5 -29.29 51.49 16.46
C TYR A 5 -29.73 50.22 17.21
N LEU A 6 -30.83 50.28 17.97
CA LEU A 6 -31.37 49.13 18.66
C LEU A 6 -31.80 47.99 17.68
N TYR A 7 -32.50 48.40 16.60
CA TYR A 7 -32.89 47.42 15.56
C TYR A 7 -31.69 46.86 14.81
N PHE A 8 -30.66 47.65 14.57
CA PHE A 8 -29.44 47.21 13.91
C PHE A 8 -28.67 46.20 14.78
N ILE A 9 -28.55 46.46 16.08
CA ILE A 9 -27.90 45.53 17.04
C ILE A 9 -28.70 44.23 17.19
N SER A 10 -30.04 44.34 17.24
CA SER A 10 -30.92 43.17 17.29
C SER A 10 -30.81 42.31 16.02
N CYS A 11 -30.72 42.91 14.84
CA CYS A 11 -30.54 42.21 13.57
C CYS A 11 -29.16 41.48 13.50
N ILE A 12 -28.10 42.15 13.97
CA ILE A 12 -26.75 41.55 14.03
C ILE A 12 -26.74 40.35 14.99
N MET A 13 -27.40 40.46 16.16
CA MET A 13 -27.49 39.35 17.10
C MET A 13 -28.24 38.13 16.56
N VAL A 14 -29.30 38.36 15.76
CA VAL A 14 -30.04 37.28 15.12
C VAL A 14 -29.21 36.63 13.99
N VAL A 15 -28.48 37.42 13.21
CA VAL A 15 -27.63 36.90 12.12
C VAL A 15 -26.44 36.11 12.66
N THR A 16 -25.82 36.57 13.76
CA THR A 16 -24.71 35.78 14.40
C THR A 16 -25.22 34.51 15.04
N GLY A 17 -26.44 34.45 15.55
CA GLY A 17 -27.03 33.19 16.08
C GLY A 17 -27.38 32.17 15.01
N LEU A 18 -27.60 32.59 13.75
CA LEU A 18 -27.88 31.69 12.62
C LEU A 18 -26.61 31.10 11.97
N CYS A 19 -25.44 31.66 12.26
CA CYS A 19 -24.16 31.19 11.73
C CYS A 19 -23.50 30.10 12.59
N THR A 20 -24.04 29.76 13.76
CA THR A 20 -23.62 28.58 14.51
C THR A 20 -24.31 27.34 13.94
N SER A 21 -24.11 27.07 12.68
CA SER A 21 -24.57 25.87 12.01
C SER A 21 -23.66 24.69 12.44
N CYS A 22 -24.29 23.65 12.90
CA CYS A 22 -23.79 22.42 13.42
C CYS A 22 -22.71 21.75 12.54
N ASP A 23 -21.44 21.99 12.80
CA ASP A 23 -20.35 21.17 12.25
C ASP A 23 -20.51 19.70 12.66
N ALA A 24 -21.08 19.43 13.84
CA ALA A 24 -21.32 18.08 14.34
C ALA A 24 -22.34 17.25 13.52
N GLN A 25 -23.20 17.87 12.71
CA GLN A 25 -24.13 17.14 11.83
C GLN A 25 -23.54 16.85 10.43
N LEU A 26 -22.43 17.49 10.07
CA LEU A 26 -21.74 17.23 8.80
C LEU A 26 -20.76 16.04 8.91
N GLU A 27 -20.36 15.67 10.11
CA GLU A 27 -19.63 14.44 10.37
C GLU A 27 -20.58 13.24 10.49
N GLN A 28 -21.28 12.92 9.41
CA GLN A 28 -21.97 11.64 9.31
C GLN A 28 -20.93 10.51 9.13
N MET A 29 -20.48 9.97 10.24
CA MET A 29 -19.78 8.69 10.20
C MET A 29 -20.73 7.62 9.67
N ASN A 30 -20.43 7.08 8.49
CA ASN A 30 -21.18 5.93 7.99
C ASN A 30 -20.95 4.74 8.94
N PRO A 31 -21.94 4.29 9.70
CA PRO A 31 -21.75 3.24 10.69
C PRO A 31 -21.35 1.89 10.08
N ASN A 32 -21.50 1.76 8.76
CA ASN A 32 -21.14 0.54 8.01
C ASN A 32 -19.78 0.67 7.28
N LYS A 33 -19.07 1.80 7.43
CA LYS A 33 -17.76 1.99 6.81
C LYS A 33 -16.72 2.09 7.92
N ALA A 34 -15.79 1.15 7.96
CA ALA A 34 -14.62 1.25 8.82
C ALA A 34 -13.87 2.54 8.46
N THR A 35 -13.72 3.43 9.44
CA THR A 35 -12.85 4.60 9.36
C THR A 35 -11.48 4.24 9.89
N GLU A 36 -10.47 5.09 9.69
CA GLU A 36 -9.14 4.85 10.24
C GLU A 36 -9.17 4.70 11.77
N ASP A 37 -10.04 5.45 12.45
CA ASP A 37 -10.18 5.43 13.91
C ASP A 37 -10.94 4.20 14.45
N THR A 38 -11.83 3.61 13.64
CA THR A 38 -12.65 2.46 14.03
C THR A 38 -12.12 1.12 13.53
N PHE A 39 -11.18 1.12 12.61
CA PHE A 39 -10.44 -0.03 12.14
C PHE A 39 -9.32 -0.39 13.13
N TRP A 40 -8.50 -1.17 13.07
CA TRP A 40 -7.30 -1.47 13.89
C TRP A 40 -7.62 -1.74 15.40
N GLN A 41 -8.83 -2.22 15.73
CA GLN A 41 -9.22 -2.46 17.12
C GLN A 41 -8.99 -3.89 17.59
N THR A 42 -8.98 -4.84 16.65
CA THR A 42 -8.90 -6.27 16.95
C THR A 42 -7.82 -6.97 16.13
N GLU A 43 -7.36 -8.14 16.57
CA GLU A 43 -6.47 -9.00 15.78
C GLU A 43 -7.06 -9.33 14.40
N ALA A 44 -8.38 -9.50 14.30
CA ALA A 44 -9.07 -9.75 13.04
C ALA A 44 -8.94 -8.59 12.04
N ASP A 45 -8.90 -7.35 12.50
CA ASP A 45 -8.69 -6.18 11.64
C ASP A 45 -7.29 -6.21 11.02
N PHE A 46 -6.28 -6.53 11.83
CA PHE A 46 -4.89 -6.69 11.33
C PHE A 46 -4.77 -7.85 10.34
N GLU A 47 -5.42 -8.98 10.59
CA GLU A 47 -5.43 -10.13 9.66
C GLU A 47 -6.13 -9.77 8.33
N LEU A 48 -7.22 -8.99 8.38
CA LEU A 48 -7.90 -8.49 7.19
C LEU A 48 -7.01 -7.54 6.39
N ALA A 49 -6.35 -6.59 7.08
CA ALA A 49 -5.40 -5.67 6.48
C ALA A 49 -4.22 -6.43 5.84
N LEU A 50 -3.68 -7.42 6.55
CA LEU A 50 -2.59 -8.27 6.08
C LEU A 50 -2.98 -9.05 4.83
N THR A 51 -4.21 -9.59 4.79
CA THR A 51 -4.75 -10.26 3.59
C THR A 51 -4.80 -9.31 2.40
N SER A 52 -5.08 -8.04 2.62
CA SER A 52 -5.10 -7.03 1.56
C SER A 52 -3.74 -6.81 0.89
N CYS A 53 -2.63 -7.10 1.58
CA CYS A 53 -1.28 -6.97 1.05
C CYS A 53 -0.96 -8.00 -0.05
N TYR A 54 -1.70 -9.10 -0.12
CA TYR A 54 -1.58 -10.11 -1.18
C TYR A 54 -2.37 -9.75 -2.45
N THR A 55 -3.31 -8.82 -2.37
CA THR A 55 -4.15 -8.43 -3.52
C THR A 55 -3.34 -8.00 -4.75
N PRO A 56 -2.24 -7.20 -4.61
CA PRO A 56 -1.42 -6.82 -5.75
C PRO A 56 -0.75 -7.98 -6.48
N LEU A 57 -0.57 -9.14 -5.85
CA LEU A 57 -0.05 -10.34 -6.50
C LEU A 57 -1.08 -10.94 -7.48
N LYS A 58 -2.36 -10.89 -7.14
CA LYS A 58 -3.45 -11.60 -7.83
C LYS A 58 -4.19 -10.73 -8.85
N ASN A 59 -4.01 -9.42 -8.88
CA ASN A 59 -4.81 -8.54 -9.73
C ASN A 59 -4.64 -8.91 -11.22
N ALA A 60 -5.64 -9.63 -11.77
CA ALA A 60 -5.55 -10.33 -13.04
C ALA A 60 -5.56 -9.41 -14.27
N LEU A 61 -6.20 -8.24 -14.17
CA LEU A 61 -6.50 -7.43 -15.36
C LEU A 61 -5.60 -6.19 -15.53
N ASN A 62 -5.05 -5.64 -14.45
CA ASN A 62 -4.35 -4.35 -14.48
C ASN A 62 -2.94 -4.40 -13.87
N GLY A 63 -2.18 -5.44 -14.16
CA GLY A 63 -0.75 -5.42 -13.84
C GLY A 63 -0.34 -6.03 -12.51
N GLY A 64 -1.20 -6.86 -11.88
CA GLY A 64 -0.75 -7.69 -10.74
C GLY A 64 0.43 -8.56 -11.16
N TYR A 65 1.40 -8.74 -10.27
CA TYR A 65 2.67 -9.39 -10.62
C TYR A 65 2.49 -10.78 -11.23
N TYR A 66 1.55 -11.57 -10.72
CA TYR A 66 1.18 -12.89 -11.26
C TYR A 66 -0.10 -12.85 -12.11
N GLY A 67 -0.66 -11.67 -12.36
CA GLY A 67 -1.78 -11.50 -13.28
C GLY A 67 -1.35 -11.65 -14.74
N THR A 68 -2.33 -11.83 -15.62
CA THR A 68 -2.11 -12.08 -17.05
C THR A 68 -1.12 -11.09 -17.68
N ARG A 69 -1.31 -9.80 -17.46
CA ARG A 69 -0.44 -8.76 -18.02
C ARG A 69 0.97 -8.76 -17.43
N GLY A 70 1.11 -8.97 -16.13
CA GLY A 70 2.42 -9.08 -15.49
C GLY A 70 3.21 -10.29 -15.97
N VAL A 71 2.54 -11.43 -16.20
CA VAL A 71 3.15 -12.62 -16.80
C VAL A 71 3.52 -12.34 -18.25
N MET A 72 2.60 -11.79 -19.05
CA MET A 72 2.86 -11.43 -20.45
C MET A 72 4.07 -10.51 -20.59
N MET A 73 4.18 -9.48 -19.76
CA MET A 73 5.30 -8.54 -19.82
C MET A 73 6.65 -9.19 -19.55
N ARG A 74 6.70 -10.22 -18.69
CA ARG A 74 7.95 -10.96 -18.40
C ARG A 74 8.31 -11.93 -19.51
N ILE A 75 7.33 -12.73 -19.97
CA ILE A 75 7.57 -13.71 -21.04
C ILE A 75 7.78 -13.05 -22.40
N ALA A 76 7.19 -11.86 -22.64
CA ALA A 76 7.37 -11.12 -23.88
C ALA A 76 8.82 -10.75 -24.20
N ARG A 77 9.68 -10.74 -23.18
CA ARG A 77 11.12 -10.45 -23.32
C ARG A 77 11.97 -11.69 -23.64
N ALA A 78 11.35 -12.85 -23.74
CA ALA A 78 12.01 -14.10 -24.06
C ALA A 78 11.93 -14.37 -25.59
N ASP A 79 12.93 -15.06 -26.12
CA ASP A 79 13.05 -15.36 -27.54
C ASP A 79 11.98 -16.33 -28.06
N GLU A 80 11.29 -17.03 -27.14
CA GLU A 80 10.32 -18.08 -27.43
C GLU A 80 8.92 -17.51 -27.78
N VAL A 81 8.70 -16.22 -27.58
CA VAL A 81 7.37 -15.61 -27.66
C VAL A 81 7.38 -14.36 -28.52
N GLU A 82 6.45 -14.27 -29.45
CA GLU A 82 6.17 -13.08 -30.22
C GLU A 82 4.73 -12.62 -29.97
N PHE A 83 4.52 -11.33 -29.80
CA PHE A 83 3.21 -10.74 -29.61
C PHE A 83 2.83 -9.87 -30.80
N ARG A 84 1.55 -9.96 -31.17
CA ARG A 84 0.98 -9.09 -32.21
C ARG A 84 0.93 -7.64 -31.72
N ASN A 85 0.95 -6.71 -32.66
CA ASN A 85 0.94 -5.27 -32.40
C ASN A 85 -0.41 -4.71 -31.90
N ASP A 86 -1.47 -5.53 -31.89
CA ASP A 86 -2.80 -5.14 -31.38
C ASP A 86 -2.83 -4.97 -29.84
N ILE A 87 -1.84 -5.53 -29.14
CA ILE A 87 -1.60 -5.27 -27.70
C ILE A 87 -0.30 -4.46 -27.58
N SER A 88 -0.39 -3.16 -27.91
CA SER A 88 0.78 -2.29 -28.08
C SER A 88 1.77 -2.31 -26.91
N ASP A 89 1.29 -2.37 -25.67
CA ASP A 89 2.15 -2.34 -24.49
C ASP A 89 2.97 -3.63 -24.32
N VAL A 90 2.40 -4.79 -24.63
CA VAL A 90 3.11 -6.07 -24.66
C VAL A 90 4.06 -6.14 -25.84
N PHE A 91 3.64 -5.65 -27.00
CA PHE A 91 4.48 -5.54 -28.18
C PHE A 91 5.72 -4.68 -27.91
N GLN A 92 5.56 -3.52 -27.27
CA GLN A 92 6.70 -2.70 -26.85
C GLN A 92 7.66 -3.46 -25.92
N ALA A 93 7.13 -4.28 -25.01
CA ALA A 93 7.96 -5.10 -24.12
C ALA A 93 8.75 -6.16 -24.90
N CYS A 94 8.13 -6.80 -25.91
CA CYS A 94 8.74 -7.79 -26.77
C CYS A 94 9.94 -7.22 -27.56
N TYR A 95 9.80 -6.00 -28.06
CA TYR A 95 10.84 -5.32 -28.86
C TYR A 95 11.71 -4.35 -28.06
N PHE A 96 11.60 -4.34 -26.73
CA PHE A 96 12.36 -3.45 -25.82
C PHE A 96 12.21 -1.96 -26.17
N THR A 97 11.05 -1.57 -26.68
CA THR A 97 10.70 -0.19 -27.09
C THR A 97 9.76 0.49 -26.08
N ASN A 98 9.75 0.02 -24.82
CA ASN A 98 8.89 0.56 -23.79
C ASN A 98 9.11 2.06 -23.61
N THR A 99 8.01 2.79 -23.55
CA THR A 99 7.98 4.22 -23.22
C THR A 99 7.51 4.41 -21.78
N ASN A 100 7.69 5.63 -21.25
CA ASN A 100 7.13 6.02 -19.94
C ASN A 100 5.60 5.93 -19.90
N GLY A 101 4.92 5.91 -21.05
CA GLY A 101 3.47 5.74 -21.17
C GLY A 101 3.00 4.29 -21.20
N ASN A 102 3.90 3.30 -21.15
CA ASN A 102 3.52 1.89 -21.15
C ASN A 102 2.69 1.54 -19.92
N SER A 103 1.41 1.21 -20.11
CA SER A 103 0.45 0.99 -19.03
C SER A 103 0.75 -0.25 -18.18
N LEU A 104 1.43 -1.24 -18.75
CA LEU A 104 1.83 -2.45 -18.00
C LEU A 104 2.93 -2.13 -17.00
N SER A 105 3.94 -1.34 -17.42
CA SER A 105 5.02 -0.89 -16.56
C SER A 105 4.50 0.00 -15.44
N GLN A 106 3.63 0.96 -15.77
CA GLN A 106 3.00 1.85 -14.79
C GLN A 106 2.12 1.07 -13.81
N GLY A 107 1.30 0.15 -14.31
CA GLY A 107 0.44 -0.70 -13.47
C GLY A 107 1.24 -1.56 -12.49
N MET A 108 2.34 -2.16 -12.94
CA MET A 108 3.23 -2.95 -12.10
C MET A 108 3.89 -2.09 -11.01
N PHE A 109 4.41 -0.91 -11.38
CA PHE A 109 4.99 0.05 -10.45
C PHE A 109 3.97 0.47 -9.37
N TYR A 110 2.76 0.85 -9.79
CA TYR A 110 1.68 1.20 -8.88
C TYR A 110 1.32 0.07 -7.91
N GLN A 111 1.22 -1.17 -8.39
CA GLN A 111 0.88 -2.31 -7.55
C GLN A 111 1.97 -2.61 -6.50
N PHE A 112 3.24 -2.48 -6.87
CA PHE A 112 4.34 -2.66 -5.93
C PHE A 112 4.29 -1.61 -4.81
N TYR A 113 4.14 -0.33 -5.15
CA TYR A 113 4.03 0.71 -4.12
C TYR A 113 2.74 0.64 -3.30
N ASN A 114 1.65 0.15 -3.87
CA ASN A 114 0.43 -0.12 -3.11
C ASN A 114 0.66 -1.20 -2.04
N ALA A 115 1.36 -2.27 -2.39
CA ALA A 115 1.72 -3.31 -1.43
C ALA A 115 2.67 -2.77 -0.34
N LEU A 116 3.71 -2.02 -0.72
CA LEU A 116 4.63 -1.38 0.22
C LEU A 116 3.91 -0.42 1.17
N TYR A 117 2.98 0.39 0.65
CA TYR A 117 2.17 1.28 1.48
C TYR A 117 1.34 0.50 2.50
N ARG A 118 0.64 -0.57 2.08
CA ARG A 118 -0.18 -1.39 2.98
C ARG A 118 0.64 -2.05 4.07
N THR A 119 1.77 -2.67 3.73
CA THR A 119 2.65 -3.30 4.71
C THR A 119 3.24 -2.30 5.70
N ASN A 120 3.67 -1.13 5.22
CA ASN A 120 4.18 -0.07 6.08
C ASN A 120 3.08 0.50 7.00
N SER A 121 1.85 0.67 6.49
CA SER A 121 0.71 1.12 7.30
C SER A 121 0.37 0.13 8.42
N ILE A 122 0.37 -1.17 8.12
CA ILE A 122 0.13 -2.21 9.14
C ILE A 122 1.22 -2.16 10.22
N MET A 123 2.50 -2.10 9.83
CA MET A 123 3.61 -2.06 10.77
C MET A 123 3.58 -0.81 11.64
N GLN A 124 3.25 0.35 11.05
CA GLN A 124 3.09 1.59 11.79
C GLN A 124 1.95 1.48 12.82
N LYS A 125 0.78 0.96 12.42
CA LYS A 125 -0.36 0.78 13.34
C LYS A 125 -0.07 -0.23 14.43
N LEU A 126 0.68 -1.27 14.13
CA LEU A 126 1.11 -2.26 15.12
C LEU A 126 2.05 -1.63 16.16
N GLU A 127 2.91 -0.70 15.75
CA GLU A 127 3.79 0.05 16.65
C GLU A 127 3.01 1.08 17.50
N GLU A 128 2.07 1.82 16.87
CA GLU A 128 1.19 2.76 17.59
C GLU A 128 0.36 2.07 18.70
N LYS A 129 0.02 0.80 18.51
CA LYS A 129 -0.75 -0.03 19.43
C LYS A 129 0.10 -1.01 20.24
N GLN A 130 1.35 -0.64 20.47
CA GLN A 130 2.27 -1.48 21.24
C GLN A 130 1.71 -1.76 22.65
N GLY A 131 1.65 -3.04 23.01
CA GLY A 131 1.13 -3.51 24.32
C GLY A 131 -0.38 -3.79 24.35
N GLU A 132 -1.14 -3.47 23.29
CA GLU A 132 -2.57 -3.85 23.19
C GLU A 132 -2.76 -5.31 22.78
N PHE A 133 -1.76 -5.91 22.11
CA PHE A 133 -1.80 -7.28 21.57
C PHE A 133 -0.68 -8.15 22.14
N GLY A 134 -0.91 -9.46 22.16
CA GLY A 134 0.08 -10.43 22.59
C GLY A 134 1.33 -10.46 21.69
N GLU A 135 2.49 -10.75 22.27
CA GLU A 135 3.77 -10.75 21.56
C GLU A 135 3.79 -11.74 20.37
N ASP A 136 3.19 -12.91 20.51
CA ASP A 136 3.10 -13.91 19.45
C ASP A 136 2.33 -13.39 18.23
N PHE A 137 1.22 -12.67 18.46
CA PHE A 137 0.44 -12.05 17.42
C PHE A 137 1.23 -10.92 16.73
N VAL A 138 1.85 -10.05 17.50
CA VAL A 138 2.69 -8.95 17.00
C VAL A 138 3.81 -9.49 16.11
N ASN A 139 4.52 -10.51 16.58
CA ASN A 139 5.61 -11.15 15.85
C ASN A 139 5.11 -11.83 14.55
N LYS A 140 3.96 -12.49 14.59
CA LYS A 140 3.33 -13.08 13.41
C LYS A 140 3.00 -12.04 12.34
N VAL A 141 2.32 -10.95 12.70
CA VAL A 141 1.94 -9.89 11.76
C VAL A 141 3.19 -9.20 11.20
N LYS A 142 4.15 -8.88 12.06
CA LYS A 142 5.42 -8.27 11.67
C LYS A 142 6.20 -9.14 10.69
N ALA A 143 6.31 -10.43 10.98
CA ALA A 143 7.01 -11.38 10.12
C ALA A 143 6.41 -11.44 8.72
N GLU A 144 5.09 -11.51 8.64
CA GLU A 144 4.37 -11.59 7.35
C GLU A 144 4.46 -10.26 6.59
N CYS A 145 4.34 -9.11 7.25
CA CYS A 145 4.56 -7.80 6.64
C CYS A 145 5.98 -7.65 6.08
N LEU A 146 7.00 -8.04 6.85
CA LEU A 146 8.39 -7.97 6.40
C LEU A 146 8.66 -8.91 5.22
N PHE A 147 8.09 -10.12 5.24
CA PHE A 147 8.17 -11.03 4.10
C PHE A 147 7.58 -10.41 2.83
N ILE A 148 6.36 -9.86 2.92
CA ILE A 148 5.68 -9.24 1.77
C ILE A 148 6.46 -8.00 1.31
N ARG A 149 6.93 -7.15 2.22
CA ARG A 149 7.71 -5.96 1.89
C ARG A 149 9.02 -6.33 1.21
N GLY A 150 9.77 -7.27 1.76
CA GLY A 150 11.01 -7.77 1.18
C GLY A 150 10.82 -8.35 -0.22
N PHE A 151 9.75 -9.13 -0.42
CA PHE A 151 9.38 -9.65 -1.73
C PHE A 151 9.13 -8.52 -2.76
N TYR A 152 8.33 -7.52 -2.40
CA TYR A 152 8.05 -6.42 -3.33
C TYR A 152 9.24 -5.51 -3.58
N LEU A 153 10.11 -5.28 -2.59
CA LEU A 153 11.37 -4.55 -2.76
C LEU A 153 12.31 -5.31 -3.69
N PHE A 154 12.43 -6.63 -3.55
CA PHE A 154 13.21 -7.45 -4.46
C PHE A 154 12.71 -7.31 -5.90
N GLN A 155 11.39 -7.44 -6.11
CA GLN A 155 10.80 -7.28 -7.44
C GLN A 155 10.95 -5.85 -7.97
N LEU A 156 10.82 -4.84 -7.13
CA LEU A 156 11.01 -3.44 -7.51
C LEU A 156 12.42 -3.20 -8.05
N GLY A 157 13.45 -3.65 -7.33
CA GLY A 157 14.83 -3.55 -7.77
C GLY A 157 15.12 -4.34 -9.05
N LYS A 158 14.48 -5.52 -9.21
CA LYS A 158 14.61 -6.35 -10.40
C LYS A 158 14.00 -5.70 -11.65
N GLU A 159 12.79 -5.18 -11.55
CA GLU A 159 12.05 -4.68 -12.74
C GLU A 159 12.39 -3.23 -13.08
N PHE A 160 12.70 -2.40 -12.07
CA PHE A 160 12.90 -0.95 -12.26
C PHE A 160 14.31 -0.46 -11.93
N LYS A 161 15.17 -1.30 -11.40
CA LYS A 161 16.52 -0.96 -10.93
C LYS A 161 16.47 0.12 -9.85
N ASN A 162 16.59 1.40 -10.23
CA ASN A 162 16.57 2.53 -9.32
C ASN A 162 15.15 3.03 -9.11
N ALA A 163 14.67 3.01 -7.88
CA ALA A 163 13.32 3.42 -7.50
C ALA A 163 13.29 4.01 -6.09
N PRO A 164 12.30 4.84 -5.72
CA PRO A 164 12.20 5.35 -4.37
C PRO A 164 12.04 4.24 -3.31
N LEU A 165 12.93 4.17 -2.34
CA LEU A 165 12.86 3.20 -1.24
C LEU A 165 11.93 3.71 -0.14
N ARG A 166 10.68 3.22 -0.13
CA ARG A 166 9.66 3.60 0.85
C ARG A 166 9.54 2.58 1.96
N LEU A 167 9.95 2.97 3.17
CA LEU A 167 9.93 2.13 4.38
C LEU A 167 8.90 2.57 5.41
N THR A 168 8.19 3.68 5.16
CA THR A 168 7.14 4.21 6.01
C THR A 168 5.88 4.48 5.21
N ALA A 169 4.72 4.46 5.87
CA ALA A 169 3.48 4.90 5.26
C ALA A 169 3.50 6.42 5.05
N SER A 170 3.20 6.85 3.83
CA SER A 170 3.09 8.29 3.53
C SER A 170 1.73 8.80 3.94
N GLN A 171 1.68 9.75 4.88
CA GLN A 171 0.44 10.27 5.44
C GLN A 171 0.04 11.64 4.85
N SER A 172 0.96 12.32 4.17
CA SER A 172 0.68 13.64 3.59
C SER A 172 1.36 13.83 2.23
N PRO A 173 0.83 14.71 1.37
CA PRO A 173 1.44 15.04 0.09
C PRO A 173 2.89 15.52 0.18
N SER A 174 3.27 16.16 1.28
CA SER A 174 4.65 16.63 1.51
C SER A 174 5.66 15.51 1.68
N THR A 175 5.22 14.29 2.03
CA THR A 175 6.08 13.11 2.17
C THR A 175 6.11 12.25 0.89
N PHE A 176 5.38 12.61 -0.16
CA PHE A 176 5.36 11.85 -1.41
C PHE A 176 6.65 11.96 -2.23
N PRO A 177 7.28 13.13 -2.39
CA PRO A 177 8.54 13.20 -3.09
C PRO A 177 9.63 12.44 -2.33
N LEU A 178 10.27 11.51 -3.02
CA LEU A 178 11.40 10.74 -2.50
C LEU A 178 12.36 10.49 -3.66
N GLU A 179 13.64 10.70 -3.41
CA GLU A 179 14.68 10.42 -4.38
C GLU A 179 14.78 8.91 -4.66
N LYS A 180 15.31 8.58 -5.83
CA LYS A 180 15.53 7.19 -6.21
C LYS A 180 16.75 6.64 -5.47
N SER A 181 16.53 5.53 -4.79
CA SER A 181 17.62 4.69 -4.30
C SER A 181 18.16 3.78 -5.40
N SER A 182 19.40 3.37 -5.26
CA SER A 182 20.03 2.40 -6.17
C SER A 182 19.42 1.00 -6.00
N GLN A 183 19.54 0.17 -7.02
CA GLN A 183 19.15 -1.24 -6.95
C GLN A 183 19.80 -1.98 -5.78
N ALA A 184 21.08 -1.70 -5.50
CA ALA A 184 21.81 -2.33 -4.41
C ALA A 184 21.21 -1.97 -3.03
N GLU A 185 20.85 -0.70 -2.82
CA GLU A 185 20.19 -0.27 -1.58
C GLU A 185 18.82 -0.91 -1.41
N ILE A 186 18.03 -0.99 -2.49
CA ILE A 186 16.70 -1.62 -2.49
C ILE A 186 16.83 -3.12 -2.15
N TRP A 187 17.79 -3.82 -2.76
CA TRP A 187 17.99 -5.24 -2.51
C TRP A 187 18.60 -5.51 -1.12
N SER A 188 19.48 -4.64 -0.63
CA SER A 188 19.98 -4.74 0.75
C SER A 188 18.84 -4.64 1.77
N GLN A 189 17.90 -3.73 1.55
CA GLN A 189 16.71 -3.63 2.41
C GLN A 189 15.78 -4.85 2.26
N ALA A 190 15.61 -5.35 1.05
CA ALA A 190 14.82 -6.56 0.81
C ALA A 190 15.39 -7.77 1.56
N GLU A 191 16.72 -7.96 1.49
CA GLU A 191 17.43 -9.00 2.21
C GLU A 191 17.26 -8.87 3.73
N GLN A 192 17.42 -7.67 4.27
CA GLN A 192 17.23 -7.40 5.69
C GLN A 192 15.82 -7.74 6.17
N ASP A 193 14.80 -7.33 5.39
CA ASP A 193 13.41 -7.63 5.68
C ASP A 193 13.14 -9.14 5.67
N LEU A 194 13.63 -9.85 4.65
CA LEU A 194 13.44 -11.29 4.50
C LEU A 194 14.17 -12.08 5.58
N LEU A 195 15.39 -11.72 5.94
CA LEU A 195 16.13 -12.35 7.03
C LEU A 195 15.43 -12.16 8.38
N THR A 196 14.93 -10.94 8.63
CA THR A 196 14.15 -10.67 9.84
C THR A 196 12.86 -11.48 9.84
N ALA A 197 12.14 -11.52 8.71
CA ALA A 197 10.95 -12.35 8.56
C ALA A 197 11.26 -13.83 8.82
N ALA A 198 12.34 -14.36 8.26
CA ALA A 198 12.74 -15.75 8.44
C ALA A 198 13.02 -16.11 9.91
N SER A 199 13.50 -15.15 10.71
CA SER A 199 13.72 -15.39 12.14
C SER A 199 12.43 -15.56 12.94
N LEU A 200 11.32 -14.94 12.48
CA LEU A 200 10.03 -14.90 13.15
C LEU A 200 8.99 -15.86 12.55
N LEU A 201 9.13 -16.22 11.27
CA LEU A 201 8.19 -17.10 10.57
C LEU A 201 8.28 -18.54 11.05
N PRO A 202 7.15 -19.27 11.10
CA PRO A 202 7.14 -20.70 11.42
C PRO A 202 7.80 -21.53 10.32
N VAL A 203 8.39 -22.67 10.70
CA VAL A 203 8.95 -23.65 9.74
C VAL A 203 7.86 -24.21 8.85
N LYS A 204 6.66 -24.45 9.43
CA LYS A 204 5.46 -24.89 8.73
C LYS A 204 4.30 -23.99 9.12
N ASN A 205 3.52 -23.56 8.13
CA ASN A 205 2.31 -22.79 8.37
C ASN A 205 1.07 -23.66 8.13
N ASP A 206 0.13 -23.65 9.05
CA ASP A 206 -1.10 -24.43 8.94
C ASP A 206 -2.07 -23.82 7.92
N VAL A 207 -1.92 -22.53 7.63
CA VAL A 207 -2.73 -21.83 6.61
C VAL A 207 -1.99 -21.91 5.28
N ILE A 208 -2.61 -22.59 4.31
CA ILE A 208 -2.07 -22.71 2.94
C ILE A 208 -1.94 -21.30 2.31
N GLY A 209 -0.77 -21.02 1.74
CA GLY A 209 -0.49 -19.74 1.07
C GLY A 209 0.13 -18.67 1.97
N LYS A 210 0.20 -18.89 3.28
CA LYS A 210 0.95 -18.03 4.19
C LYS A 210 2.45 -18.35 4.13
N PRO A 211 3.34 -17.35 4.32
CA PRO A 211 4.77 -17.55 4.24
C PRO A 211 5.30 -18.44 5.36
N THR A 212 6.37 -19.14 5.06
CA THR A 212 7.11 -19.96 6.01
C THR A 212 8.56 -19.47 6.09
N LYS A 213 9.29 -19.92 7.10
CA LYS A 213 10.71 -19.64 7.25
C LYS A 213 11.50 -20.00 5.99
N GLY A 214 11.24 -21.18 5.39
CA GLY A 214 11.90 -21.60 4.16
C GLY A 214 11.54 -20.79 2.92
N ALA A 215 10.38 -20.09 2.91
CA ALA A 215 10.01 -19.21 1.81
C ALA A 215 10.72 -17.84 1.87
N ALA A 216 11.23 -17.45 3.04
CA ALA A 216 11.94 -16.19 3.23
C ALA A 216 13.46 -16.29 2.96
N TYR A 217 14.02 -17.49 2.92
CA TYR A 217 15.39 -17.78 2.47
C TYR A 217 15.46 -17.94 0.94
#